data_b84820ffccacd900008169ef7684c023
#
_entry.id   b84820ffccacd900008169ef7684c023
#
_cell.length_a   1.000
_cell.length_b   1.000
_cell.length_c   1.000
_cell.angle_alpha   90.00
_cell.angle_beta   90.00
_cell.angle_gamma   90.00
#
_symmetry.space_group_name_H-M   'P 1'
#
loop_
_entity.id
_entity.type
_entity.pdbx_description
1 polymer ?
#
loop_
_entity_poly.entity_id
_entity_poly.type
_entity_poly.pdbx_seq_one_letter_code
_entity_poly.pdbx_strand_id
1 'polypeptide(L)'
;MVNDLKTLQTEYEQVKGMGLALNMQRGQPSNADFDLANKMLTIVDETDLVTPSGIAIRNYPGGVAGLPEARELFAGMLGVKPEEVIAGNNSSLKLMSNTLMWAMLKGLKASPRPWSQEETVKFIVTVPGYDRHFTALETLGIEMIAVQMTADGPDMDAVEELVAADASIKGMAFVPTYSNPTGDTVSDETVKRLARMKTAVPDFTIFADDAYIVHHLTDEPAKPLNLLRACAAAGNPDRVYLFGSTSKITFSGAGIGVMATSVDNVAAMSKLLGTQFIGPNKIEQYRHVKFLGSYPGGIDGIMKEHAKILKPKFDMVVAVLTEQLGGTGLATWTNPKGGYFISLDTAKPVADRVVELAKGAGVALTPAGATYPYKKDPNNANIRLSPSRPPVAEVKQAMEVVALCVKLASAEYDA
;
A
#
# COMPACT_ATOMS: atom_id res chain seq x y z
N MET A 1 17.75 18.77 -26.58
CA MET A 1 17.28 20.19 -26.65
C MET A 1 15.82 20.17 -26.25
N VAL A 2 15.44 20.91 -25.22
CA VAL A 2 14.02 21.10 -24.90
C VAL A 2 13.43 21.94 -26.00
N ASN A 3 12.31 21.51 -26.62
CA ASN A 3 11.60 22.30 -27.65
C ASN A 3 11.21 23.66 -27.06
N ASP A 4 11.11 24.68 -27.90
CA ASP A 4 10.63 25.98 -27.44
C ASP A 4 9.16 25.89 -26.98
N LEU A 5 8.75 26.80 -26.10
CA LEU A 5 7.42 26.81 -25.48
C LEU A 5 6.30 26.76 -26.55
N LYS A 6 6.44 27.50 -27.66
CA LYS A 6 5.41 27.54 -28.69
C LYS A 6 5.23 26.19 -29.40
N THR A 7 6.33 25.48 -29.65
CA THR A 7 6.31 24.12 -30.22
C THR A 7 5.59 23.16 -29.28
N LEU A 8 5.93 23.18 -27.98
CA LEU A 8 5.28 22.32 -26.97
C LEU A 8 3.78 22.61 -26.83
N GLN A 9 3.39 23.88 -26.87
CA GLN A 9 1.98 24.28 -26.88
C GLN A 9 1.24 23.75 -28.11
N THR A 10 1.87 23.80 -29.28
CA THR A 10 1.27 23.26 -30.51
C THR A 10 1.09 21.75 -30.44
N GLU A 11 2.10 21.01 -29.97
CA GLU A 11 2.04 19.57 -29.75
C GLU A 11 0.94 19.22 -28.74
N TYR A 12 0.84 19.97 -27.64
CA TYR A 12 -0.19 19.77 -26.61
C TYR A 12 -1.61 19.93 -27.16
N GLU A 13 -1.89 20.99 -27.93
CA GLU A 13 -3.20 21.22 -28.56
C GLU A 13 -3.54 20.11 -29.58
N GLN A 14 -2.57 19.55 -30.28
CA GLN A 14 -2.78 18.40 -31.16
C GLN A 14 -3.20 17.16 -30.37
N VAL A 15 -2.49 16.84 -29.29
CA VAL A 15 -2.83 15.70 -28.41
C VAL A 15 -4.19 15.88 -27.76
N LYS A 16 -4.51 17.08 -27.29
CA LYS A 16 -5.81 17.40 -26.70
C LYS A 16 -6.96 17.23 -27.72
N GLY A 17 -6.70 17.53 -28.99
CA GLY A 17 -7.65 17.31 -30.08
C GLY A 17 -7.93 15.82 -30.39
N MET A 18 -7.12 14.88 -29.92
CA MET A 18 -7.33 13.43 -30.11
C MET A 18 -8.50 12.86 -29.29
N GLY A 19 -9.01 13.58 -28.29
CA GLY A 19 -10.14 13.14 -27.47
C GLY A 19 -9.86 11.90 -26.64
N LEU A 20 -8.65 11.78 -26.08
CA LEU A 20 -8.23 10.63 -25.26
C LEU A 20 -9.07 10.50 -23.98
N ALA A 21 -9.22 9.25 -23.48
CA ALA A 21 -9.91 8.95 -22.23
C ALA A 21 -9.14 7.85 -21.45
N LEU A 22 -7.92 8.16 -21.05
CA LEU A 22 -6.97 7.23 -20.43
C LEU A 22 -6.94 7.42 -18.90
N ASN A 23 -6.78 6.34 -18.15
CA ASN A 23 -6.85 6.40 -16.69
C ASN A 23 -5.65 5.72 -16.03
N MET A 24 -4.75 6.52 -15.50
CA MET A 24 -3.56 6.13 -14.73
C MET A 24 -3.68 6.51 -13.23
N GLN A 25 -4.90 6.73 -12.73
CA GLN A 25 -5.16 7.33 -11.42
C GLN A 25 -5.05 6.34 -10.26
N ARG A 26 -5.58 5.11 -10.45
CA ARG A 26 -5.72 4.14 -9.36
C ARG A 26 -4.98 2.85 -9.63
N GLY A 27 -4.18 2.39 -8.65
CA GLY A 27 -3.59 1.06 -8.63
C GLY A 27 -4.66 -0.01 -8.43
N GLN A 28 -5.24 -0.49 -9.53
CA GLN A 28 -6.27 -1.52 -9.56
C GLN A 28 -5.81 -2.68 -10.44
N PRO A 29 -6.17 -3.93 -10.11
CA PRO A 29 -6.04 -5.04 -11.04
C PRO A 29 -6.83 -4.78 -12.33
N SER A 30 -6.34 -5.28 -13.44
CA SER A 30 -7.06 -5.32 -14.72
C SER A 30 -8.02 -6.51 -14.77
N ASN A 31 -8.87 -6.59 -15.80
CA ASN A 31 -9.72 -7.77 -15.99
C ASN A 31 -8.90 -9.05 -16.16
N ALA A 32 -7.76 -8.98 -16.85
CA ALA A 32 -6.86 -10.13 -17.02
C ALA A 32 -6.32 -10.65 -15.67
N ASP A 33 -6.09 -9.75 -14.70
CA ASP A 33 -5.69 -10.13 -13.34
C ASP A 33 -6.85 -10.86 -12.62
N PHE A 34 -8.09 -10.37 -12.75
CA PHE A 34 -9.26 -11.01 -12.15
C PHE A 34 -9.56 -12.37 -12.79
N ASP A 35 -9.33 -12.53 -14.09
CA ASP A 35 -9.55 -13.80 -14.81
C ASP A 35 -8.72 -14.95 -14.24
N LEU A 36 -7.55 -14.68 -13.66
CA LEU A 36 -6.75 -15.68 -12.96
C LEU A 36 -7.47 -16.30 -11.75
N ALA A 37 -8.39 -15.54 -11.14
CA ALA A 37 -9.13 -15.96 -9.95
C ALA A 37 -10.59 -16.35 -10.21
N ASN A 38 -11.07 -16.34 -11.45
CA ASN A 38 -12.49 -16.60 -11.79
C ASN A 38 -13.02 -17.93 -11.25
N LYS A 39 -12.17 -18.95 -11.08
CA LYS A 39 -12.56 -20.23 -10.45
C LYS A 39 -13.10 -20.03 -9.03
N MET A 40 -12.71 -18.97 -8.33
CA MET A 40 -13.24 -18.65 -7.01
C MET A 40 -14.75 -18.43 -7.00
N LEU A 41 -15.36 -18.02 -8.11
CA LEU A 41 -16.80 -17.75 -8.18
C LEU A 41 -17.64 -19.03 -7.96
N THR A 42 -17.06 -20.21 -8.21
CA THR A 42 -17.77 -21.51 -8.13
C THR A 42 -17.05 -22.57 -7.33
N ILE A 43 -15.94 -22.23 -6.64
CA ILE A 43 -15.10 -23.24 -5.95
C ILE A 43 -15.70 -23.72 -4.63
N VAL A 44 -16.62 -22.95 -4.03
CA VAL A 44 -17.40 -23.33 -2.86
C VAL A 44 -18.82 -23.58 -3.32
N ASP A 45 -19.34 -24.77 -3.05
CA ASP A 45 -20.66 -25.23 -3.47
C ASP A 45 -21.49 -25.80 -2.29
N GLU A 46 -22.64 -26.40 -2.58
CA GLU A 46 -23.56 -26.95 -1.58
C GLU A 46 -23.02 -28.13 -0.78
N THR A 47 -21.91 -28.73 -1.21
CA THR A 47 -21.23 -29.83 -0.49
C THR A 47 -20.21 -29.32 0.53
N ASP A 48 -19.78 -28.04 0.42
CA ASP A 48 -18.80 -27.40 1.28
C ASP A 48 -19.44 -26.87 2.58
N LEU A 49 -19.93 -27.75 3.41
CA LEU A 49 -20.68 -27.35 4.61
C LEU A 49 -19.82 -27.09 5.85
N VAL A 50 -18.67 -27.75 5.90
CA VAL A 50 -17.76 -27.78 7.06
C VAL A 50 -16.31 -27.71 6.58
N THR A 51 -15.49 -26.91 7.26
CA THR A 51 -14.05 -26.83 6.96
C THR A 51 -13.30 -28.06 7.46
N PRO A 52 -12.04 -28.30 7.07
CA PRO A 52 -11.20 -29.37 7.60
C PRO A 52 -11.07 -29.33 9.14
N SER A 53 -11.09 -28.15 9.75
CA SER A 53 -11.07 -27.98 11.22
C SER A 53 -12.44 -28.23 11.90
N GLY A 54 -13.46 -28.64 11.14
CA GLY A 54 -14.79 -28.96 11.70
C GLY A 54 -15.72 -27.76 11.88
N ILE A 55 -15.40 -26.59 11.30
CA ILE A 55 -16.21 -25.38 11.46
C ILE A 55 -17.28 -25.31 10.36
N ALA A 56 -18.56 -25.22 10.77
CA ALA A 56 -19.66 -25.00 9.83
C ALA A 56 -19.62 -23.58 9.23
N ILE A 57 -19.39 -23.51 7.91
CA ILE A 57 -19.21 -22.19 7.24
C ILE A 57 -20.49 -21.37 7.13
N ARG A 58 -21.65 -22.01 7.31
CA ARG A 58 -22.98 -21.38 7.21
C ARG A 58 -23.51 -20.83 8.53
N ASN A 59 -22.79 -21.03 9.65
CA ASN A 59 -23.28 -20.69 10.99
C ASN A 59 -22.30 -19.76 11.71
N TYR A 60 -22.68 -19.21 12.85
CA TYR A 60 -21.90 -18.28 13.66
C TYR A 60 -20.56 -18.83 14.21
N PRO A 61 -20.45 -20.05 14.75
CA PRO A 61 -19.20 -20.53 15.35
C PRO A 61 -17.99 -20.46 14.43
N GLY A 62 -16.81 -20.20 15.00
CA GLY A 62 -15.54 -20.15 14.26
C GLY A 62 -14.56 -19.09 14.76
N GLY A 63 -15.03 -18.21 15.65
CA GLY A 63 -14.20 -17.18 16.30
C GLY A 63 -13.95 -15.93 15.47
N VAL A 64 -13.66 -14.84 16.16
CA VAL A 64 -13.46 -13.49 15.59
C VAL A 64 -12.17 -13.35 14.81
N ALA A 65 -11.16 -14.18 15.15
CA ALA A 65 -9.85 -14.14 14.48
C ALA A 65 -9.85 -14.78 13.07
N GLY A 66 -10.98 -15.38 12.66
CA GLY A 66 -11.13 -16.04 11.37
C GLY A 66 -10.89 -17.55 11.42
N LEU A 67 -11.14 -18.22 10.30
CA LEU A 67 -10.94 -19.65 10.15
C LEU A 67 -9.48 -20.04 10.41
N PRO A 68 -9.21 -21.15 11.12
CA PRO A 68 -7.85 -21.64 11.32
C PRO A 68 -7.08 -21.81 10.01
N GLU A 69 -7.73 -22.38 8.99
CA GLU A 69 -7.14 -22.60 7.68
C GLU A 69 -6.77 -21.27 6.97
N ALA A 70 -7.60 -20.25 7.14
CA ALA A 70 -7.29 -18.92 6.60
C ALA A 70 -6.13 -18.28 7.36
N ARG A 71 -6.10 -18.40 8.68
CA ARG A 71 -4.98 -17.91 9.50
C ARG A 71 -3.67 -18.59 9.14
N GLU A 72 -3.68 -19.89 8.90
CA GLU A 72 -2.51 -20.67 8.44
C GLU A 72 -2.02 -20.21 7.06
N LEU A 73 -2.93 -20.08 6.10
CA LEU A 73 -2.62 -19.59 4.75
C LEU A 73 -1.93 -18.21 4.78
N PHE A 74 -2.51 -17.29 5.54
CA PHE A 74 -2.00 -15.92 5.62
C PHE A 74 -0.77 -15.78 6.52
N ALA A 75 -0.61 -16.66 7.50
CA ALA A 75 0.62 -16.76 8.27
C ALA A 75 1.80 -17.12 7.36
N GLY A 76 1.60 -18.06 6.44
CA GLY A 76 2.60 -18.38 5.40
C GLY A 76 2.93 -17.19 4.52
N MET A 77 1.92 -16.44 4.05
CA MET A 77 2.10 -15.24 3.22
C MET A 77 2.90 -14.14 3.94
N LEU A 78 2.62 -13.90 5.23
CA LEU A 78 3.23 -12.83 6.02
C LEU A 78 4.51 -13.27 6.76
N GLY A 79 4.91 -14.54 6.70
CA GLY A 79 6.09 -15.05 7.40
C GLY A 79 5.96 -15.03 8.92
N VAL A 80 4.75 -15.29 9.44
CA VAL A 80 4.42 -15.26 10.87
C VAL A 80 3.78 -16.60 11.29
N LYS A 81 3.34 -16.74 12.56
CA LYS A 81 2.65 -17.93 13.03
C LYS A 81 1.13 -17.75 12.94
N PRO A 82 0.34 -18.84 12.78
CA PRO A 82 -1.12 -18.73 12.69
C PRO A 82 -1.78 -18.06 13.90
N GLU A 83 -1.25 -18.27 15.12
CA GLU A 83 -1.74 -17.63 16.35
C GLU A 83 -1.51 -16.11 16.40
N GLU A 84 -0.65 -15.58 15.55
CA GLU A 84 -0.35 -14.15 15.42
C GLU A 84 -1.22 -13.46 14.36
N VAL A 85 -2.14 -14.20 13.70
CA VAL A 85 -2.93 -13.69 12.58
C VAL A 85 -4.40 -13.49 12.96
N ILE A 86 -4.98 -12.39 12.53
CA ILE A 86 -6.42 -12.18 12.40
C ILE A 86 -6.75 -12.12 10.92
N ALA A 87 -7.46 -13.11 10.39
CA ALA A 87 -8.07 -13.07 9.07
C ALA A 87 -9.45 -12.42 9.17
N GLY A 88 -9.59 -11.23 8.60
CA GLY A 88 -10.81 -10.42 8.73
C GLY A 88 -11.79 -10.61 7.58
N ASN A 89 -12.54 -9.54 7.35
CA ASN A 89 -13.35 -9.32 6.17
C ASN A 89 -12.56 -8.47 5.14
N ASN A 90 -13.18 -8.02 4.08
CA ASN A 90 -12.64 -6.99 3.22
C ASN A 90 -12.69 -5.65 3.99
N SER A 91 -11.60 -4.92 4.24
CA SER A 91 -10.23 -5.01 3.72
C SER A 91 -9.19 -4.78 4.84
N SER A 92 -7.88 -4.81 4.51
CA SER A 92 -6.80 -4.45 5.45
C SER A 92 -6.95 -3.03 6.01
N LEU A 93 -7.36 -2.07 5.18
CA LEU A 93 -7.67 -0.70 5.62
C LEU A 93 -8.76 -0.65 6.71
N LYS A 94 -9.75 -1.55 6.65
CA LYS A 94 -10.77 -1.64 7.70
C LYS A 94 -10.17 -2.14 9.02
N LEU A 95 -9.29 -3.13 8.98
CA LEU A 95 -8.58 -3.61 10.16
C LEU A 95 -7.67 -2.52 10.73
N MET A 96 -6.91 -1.83 9.88
CA MET A 96 -6.07 -0.71 10.28
C MET A 96 -6.87 0.42 10.92
N SER A 97 -7.96 0.87 10.28
CA SER A 97 -8.84 1.92 10.80
C SER A 97 -9.51 1.50 12.12
N ASN A 98 -9.91 0.22 12.25
CA ASN A 98 -10.45 -0.30 13.51
C ASN A 98 -9.39 -0.27 14.62
N THR A 99 -8.15 -0.65 14.33
CA THR A 99 -7.06 -0.63 15.31
C THR A 99 -6.80 0.80 15.80
N LEU A 100 -6.72 1.78 14.88
CA LEU A 100 -6.60 3.20 15.24
C LEU A 100 -7.80 3.71 16.06
N MET A 101 -9.01 3.37 15.64
CA MET A 101 -10.24 3.75 16.35
C MET A 101 -10.24 3.19 17.78
N TRP A 102 -9.87 1.92 17.96
CA TRP A 102 -9.80 1.33 19.30
C TRP A 102 -8.67 1.90 20.13
N ALA A 103 -7.52 2.24 19.52
CA ALA A 103 -6.46 2.96 20.20
C ALA A 103 -6.94 4.32 20.74
N MET A 104 -7.70 5.07 19.93
CA MET A 104 -8.31 6.32 20.37
C MET A 104 -9.32 6.12 21.50
N LEU A 105 -10.21 5.13 21.41
CA LEU A 105 -11.34 4.96 22.34
C LEU A 105 -10.99 4.18 23.61
N LYS A 106 -10.07 3.24 23.55
CA LYS A 106 -9.74 2.30 24.65
C LYS A 106 -8.26 2.21 24.98
N GLY A 107 -7.38 2.69 24.09
CA GLY A 107 -5.96 2.39 24.11
C GLY A 107 -5.66 1.03 23.50
N LEU A 108 -4.41 0.80 23.13
CA LEU A 108 -3.86 -0.52 22.80
C LEU A 108 -3.39 -1.21 24.07
N LYS A 109 -2.96 -2.48 23.98
CA LYS A 109 -2.53 -3.27 25.15
C LYS A 109 -1.50 -2.55 26.02
N ALA A 110 -0.51 -1.89 25.42
CA ALA A 110 0.55 -1.16 26.12
C ALA A 110 0.16 0.28 26.53
N SER A 111 -1.02 0.75 26.12
CA SER A 111 -1.43 2.15 26.40
C SER A 111 -1.80 2.31 27.87
N PRO A 112 -1.23 3.31 28.57
CA PRO A 112 -1.61 3.61 29.93
C PRO A 112 -3.04 4.18 30.03
N ARG A 113 -3.55 4.77 28.95
CA ARG A 113 -4.91 5.33 28.81
C ARG A 113 -5.32 5.39 27.35
N PRO A 114 -6.62 5.59 27.02
CA PRO A 114 -7.06 5.84 25.64
C PRO A 114 -6.31 7.03 25.02
N TRP A 115 -5.92 6.91 23.74
CA TRP A 115 -5.21 8.02 23.07
C TRP A 115 -6.04 9.30 22.99
N SER A 116 -7.37 9.20 22.93
CA SER A 116 -8.26 10.37 22.96
C SER A 116 -8.21 11.19 24.29
N GLN A 117 -7.56 10.68 25.32
CA GLN A 117 -7.33 11.38 26.58
C GLN A 117 -5.96 12.08 26.63
N GLU A 118 -5.16 11.96 25.57
CA GLU A 118 -3.95 12.76 25.40
C GLU A 118 -4.33 14.15 24.89
N GLU A 119 -3.53 15.16 25.19
CA GLU A 119 -3.73 16.51 24.69
C GLU A 119 -3.59 16.57 23.16
N THR A 120 -2.59 15.85 22.64
CA THR A 120 -2.34 15.72 21.21
C THR A 120 -1.87 14.31 20.92
N VAL A 121 -2.35 13.74 19.82
CA VAL A 121 -1.89 12.46 19.27
C VAL A 121 -1.25 12.71 17.92
N LYS A 122 0.00 12.28 17.76
CA LYS A 122 0.74 12.41 16.51
C LYS A 122 1.15 11.05 15.95
N PHE A 123 1.25 10.99 14.63
CA PHE A 123 1.75 9.85 13.90
C PHE A 123 2.80 10.26 12.89
N ILE A 124 3.90 9.52 12.83
CA ILE A 124 4.84 9.61 11.71
C ILE A 124 4.23 8.93 10.49
N VAL A 125 4.32 9.58 9.35
CA VAL A 125 3.94 9.03 8.05
C VAL A 125 5.07 9.24 7.05
N THR A 126 5.33 8.25 6.20
CA THR A 126 6.33 8.39 5.15
C THR A 126 5.79 9.17 3.97
N VAL A 127 6.62 10.03 3.38
CA VAL A 127 6.29 10.83 2.21
C VAL A 127 7.38 10.70 1.12
N PRO A 128 6.99 10.66 -0.16
CA PRO A 128 5.61 10.48 -0.63
C PRO A 128 5.04 9.14 -0.13
N GLY A 129 3.74 9.08 0.14
CA GLY A 129 3.13 7.93 0.79
C GLY A 129 1.69 7.64 0.35
N TYR A 130 1.04 6.71 1.04
CA TYR A 130 -0.30 6.25 0.67
C TYR A 130 -1.40 7.15 1.25
N ASP A 131 -2.14 7.81 0.37
CA ASP A 131 -3.18 8.78 0.69
C ASP A 131 -4.28 8.28 1.64
N ARG A 132 -4.56 6.96 1.68
CA ARG A 132 -5.56 6.39 2.59
C ARG A 132 -5.09 6.35 4.04
N HIS A 133 -3.79 6.18 4.28
CA HIS A 133 -3.23 6.30 5.62
C HIS A 133 -3.44 7.73 6.16
N PHE A 134 -3.14 8.73 5.34
CA PHE A 134 -3.31 10.15 5.73
C PHE A 134 -4.77 10.46 6.03
N THR A 135 -5.69 10.05 5.14
CA THR A 135 -7.12 10.29 5.33
C THR A 135 -7.66 9.61 6.60
N ALA A 136 -7.20 8.40 6.92
CA ALA A 136 -7.63 7.69 8.12
C ALA A 136 -7.16 8.41 9.40
N LEU A 137 -5.90 8.85 9.43
CA LEU A 137 -5.34 9.59 10.56
C LEU A 137 -6.02 10.96 10.72
N GLU A 138 -6.19 11.71 9.64
CA GLU A 138 -6.86 13.01 9.62
C GLU A 138 -8.32 12.91 10.14
N THR A 139 -9.05 11.86 9.69
CA THR A 139 -10.44 11.61 10.12
C THR A 139 -10.55 11.39 11.64
N LEU A 140 -9.52 10.83 12.26
CA LEU A 140 -9.46 10.57 13.69
C LEU A 140 -8.86 11.75 14.50
N GLY A 141 -8.52 12.86 13.84
CA GLY A 141 -7.89 14.01 14.49
C GLY A 141 -6.44 13.74 14.92
N ILE A 142 -5.77 12.77 14.34
CA ILE A 142 -4.37 12.45 14.60
C ILE A 142 -3.50 13.36 13.72
N GLU A 143 -2.60 14.13 14.33
CA GLU A 143 -1.66 14.97 13.60
C GLU A 143 -0.58 14.14 12.91
N MET A 144 -0.22 14.50 11.69
CA MET A 144 0.76 13.77 10.90
C MET A 144 2.09 14.52 10.84
N ILE A 145 3.17 13.82 11.15
CA ILE A 145 4.55 14.26 10.97
C ILE A 145 5.10 13.54 9.74
N ALA A 146 5.42 14.30 8.70
CA ALA A 146 5.98 13.75 7.47
C ALA A 146 7.47 13.44 7.65
N VAL A 147 7.88 12.21 7.33
CA VAL A 147 9.28 11.79 7.27
C VAL A 147 9.55 11.25 5.86
N GLN A 148 10.69 11.63 5.30
CA GLN A 148 11.03 11.27 3.92
C GLN A 148 11.24 9.76 3.76
N MET A 149 10.68 9.19 2.69
CA MET A 149 11.00 7.85 2.25
C MET A 149 12.32 7.87 1.47
N THR A 150 13.20 6.94 1.78
CA THR A 150 14.47 6.70 1.08
C THR A 150 14.44 5.34 0.38
N ALA A 151 15.46 5.03 -0.41
CA ALA A 151 15.59 3.72 -1.05
C ALA A 151 15.67 2.55 -0.06
N ASP A 152 16.10 2.80 1.19
CA ASP A 152 16.22 1.82 2.26
C ASP A 152 15.02 1.79 3.23
N GLY A 153 14.03 2.64 3.01
CA GLY A 153 12.87 2.82 3.88
C GLY A 153 12.76 4.24 4.43
N PRO A 154 12.01 4.47 5.54
CA PRO A 154 11.92 5.76 6.18
C PRO A 154 13.30 6.30 6.57
N ASP A 155 13.49 7.62 6.52
CA ASP A 155 14.67 8.26 7.12
C ASP A 155 14.69 7.97 8.62
N MET A 156 15.49 6.95 8.98
CA MET A 156 15.53 6.44 10.34
C MET A 156 16.20 7.39 11.34
N ASP A 157 17.08 8.29 10.89
CA ASP A 157 17.70 9.28 11.79
C ASP A 157 16.62 10.25 12.27
N ALA A 158 15.79 10.74 11.36
CA ALA A 158 14.64 11.58 11.70
C ALA A 158 13.60 10.83 12.55
N VAL A 159 13.28 9.57 12.20
CA VAL A 159 12.31 8.76 12.96
C VAL A 159 12.78 8.57 14.40
N GLU A 160 14.02 8.11 14.61
CA GLU A 160 14.56 7.83 15.95
C GLU A 160 14.66 9.08 16.83
N GLU A 161 15.07 10.23 16.26
CA GLU A 161 15.09 11.51 16.96
C GLU A 161 13.68 11.92 17.43
N LEU A 162 12.70 11.89 16.52
CA LEU A 162 11.32 12.30 16.80
C LEU A 162 10.68 11.43 17.88
N VAL A 163 10.75 10.10 17.75
CA VAL A 163 10.06 9.17 18.67
C VAL A 163 10.71 9.11 20.05
N ALA A 164 11.98 9.45 20.16
CA ALA A 164 12.68 9.52 21.43
C ALA A 164 12.39 10.81 22.19
N ALA A 165 12.08 11.93 21.48
CA ALA A 165 11.93 13.25 22.05
C ALA A 165 10.46 13.62 22.36
N ASP A 166 9.48 13.13 21.59
CA ASP A 166 8.08 13.59 21.67
C ASP A 166 7.13 12.46 22.13
N ALA A 167 6.62 12.57 23.35
CA ALA A 167 5.67 11.63 23.94
C ALA A 167 4.27 11.67 23.30
N SER A 168 3.94 12.68 22.50
CA SER A 168 2.69 12.75 21.75
C SER A 168 2.69 11.86 20.49
N ILE A 169 3.86 11.39 20.05
CA ILE A 169 3.99 10.48 18.91
C ILE A 169 3.64 9.05 19.34
N LYS A 170 2.45 8.60 19.00
CA LYS A 170 1.93 7.27 19.38
C LYS A 170 2.22 6.18 18.34
N GLY A 171 2.65 6.53 17.16
CA GLY A 171 3.00 5.53 16.17
C GLY A 171 3.49 6.09 14.85
N MET A 172 3.70 5.14 13.92
CA MET A 172 4.02 5.45 12.53
C MET A 172 3.26 4.53 11.58
N ALA A 173 2.99 5.00 10.36
CA ALA A 173 2.33 4.24 9.31
C ALA A 173 3.13 4.34 8.00
N PHE A 174 3.43 3.19 7.39
CA PHE A 174 4.14 3.12 6.11
C PHE A 174 3.90 1.79 5.39
N VAL A 175 4.35 1.70 4.14
CA VAL A 175 4.29 0.49 3.31
C VAL A 175 5.70 -0.08 3.19
N PRO A 176 6.02 -1.22 3.84
CA PRO A 176 7.41 -1.71 3.91
C PRO A 176 7.93 -2.35 2.63
N THR A 177 7.08 -3.00 1.84
CA THR A 177 7.47 -3.69 0.59
C THR A 177 6.84 -3.00 -0.61
N TYR A 178 7.66 -2.58 -1.57
CA TYR A 178 7.22 -1.87 -2.76
C TYR A 178 6.32 -0.67 -2.44
N SER A 179 6.85 0.24 -1.63
CA SER A 179 6.14 1.39 -1.07
C SER A 179 5.29 2.14 -2.10
N ASN A 180 4.15 2.61 -1.70
CA ASN A 180 3.25 3.41 -2.52
C ASN A 180 3.51 4.90 -2.25
N PRO A 181 4.04 5.70 -3.22
CA PRO A 181 4.20 5.36 -4.64
C PRO A 181 5.61 4.96 -5.07
N THR A 182 6.63 5.01 -4.20
CA THR A 182 8.04 4.98 -4.60
C THR A 182 8.50 3.62 -5.15
N GLY A 183 7.88 2.53 -4.70
CA GLY A 183 8.27 1.18 -5.06
C GLY A 183 9.49 0.65 -4.29
N ASP A 184 10.00 1.41 -3.31
CA ASP A 184 11.10 1.00 -2.46
C ASP A 184 10.68 -0.10 -1.47
N THR A 185 11.66 -0.89 -1.05
CA THR A 185 11.49 -1.93 -0.03
C THR A 185 12.47 -1.66 1.10
N VAL A 186 11.99 -1.73 2.34
CA VAL A 186 12.83 -1.49 3.52
C VAL A 186 14.03 -2.42 3.57
N SER A 187 15.19 -1.90 3.96
CA SER A 187 16.38 -2.71 4.18
C SER A 187 16.35 -3.45 5.52
N ASP A 188 17.15 -4.51 5.64
CA ASP A 188 17.32 -5.24 6.90
C ASP A 188 17.80 -4.33 8.04
N GLU A 189 18.62 -3.34 7.74
CA GLU A 189 19.09 -2.41 8.76
C GLU A 189 17.97 -1.48 9.22
N THR A 190 17.12 -0.99 8.32
CA THR A 190 15.92 -0.22 8.67
C THR A 190 14.99 -1.04 9.57
N VAL A 191 14.74 -2.32 9.24
CA VAL A 191 13.94 -3.20 10.08
C VAL A 191 14.54 -3.36 11.48
N LYS A 192 15.87 -3.55 11.60
CA LYS A 192 16.55 -3.64 12.89
C LYS A 192 16.45 -2.34 13.69
N ARG A 193 16.60 -1.18 13.04
CA ARG A 193 16.45 0.14 13.68
C ARG A 193 15.04 0.35 14.20
N LEU A 194 14.01 0.11 13.39
CA LEU A 194 12.60 0.16 13.81
C LEU A 194 12.30 -0.76 15.00
N ALA A 195 12.91 -1.94 15.02
CA ALA A 195 12.70 -2.92 16.09
C ALA A 195 13.30 -2.47 17.43
N ARG A 196 14.50 -1.88 17.41
CA ARG A 196 15.28 -1.57 18.63
C ARG A 196 15.24 -0.11 19.07
N MET A 197 14.68 0.82 18.24
CA MET A 197 14.63 2.22 18.57
C MET A 197 13.97 2.49 19.91
N LYS A 198 14.48 3.48 20.63
CA LYS A 198 13.90 3.96 21.90
C LYS A 198 12.76 4.92 21.59
N THR A 199 11.68 4.78 22.32
CA THR A 199 10.49 5.61 22.18
C THR A 199 10.18 6.31 23.49
N ALA A 200 9.68 7.54 23.44
CA ALA A 200 9.30 8.31 24.63
C ALA A 200 8.08 7.71 25.37
N VAL A 201 7.33 6.84 24.68
CA VAL A 201 6.11 6.22 25.24
C VAL A 201 6.14 4.70 25.04
N PRO A 202 5.58 3.92 26.00
CA PRO A 202 5.58 2.45 25.94
C PRO A 202 4.62 1.90 24.87
N ASP A 203 3.63 2.67 24.44
CA ASP A 203 2.57 2.29 23.52
C ASP A 203 2.81 2.78 22.08
N PHE A 204 4.05 3.19 21.77
CA PHE A 204 4.43 3.50 20.39
C PHE A 204 4.23 2.27 19.49
N THR A 205 3.51 2.45 18.40
CA THR A 205 3.06 1.36 17.54
C THR A 205 3.40 1.59 16.08
N ILE A 206 3.90 0.54 15.41
CA ILE A 206 4.20 0.56 13.98
C ILE A 206 3.05 -0.09 13.22
N PHE A 207 2.41 0.67 12.32
CA PHE A 207 1.41 0.20 11.37
C PHE A 207 2.09 -0.04 10.02
N ALA A 208 2.44 -1.29 9.75
CA ALA A 208 3.11 -1.70 8.53
C ALA A 208 2.08 -2.29 7.55
N ASP A 209 1.68 -1.51 6.53
CA ASP A 209 0.71 -1.95 5.51
C ASP A 209 1.45 -2.66 4.37
N ASP A 210 1.66 -3.96 4.50
CA ASP A 210 2.42 -4.78 3.56
C ASP A 210 1.53 -5.38 2.46
N ALA A 211 0.73 -4.52 1.83
CA ALA A 211 -0.21 -4.90 0.78
C ALA A 211 0.46 -5.49 -0.47
N TYR A 212 1.77 -5.30 -0.61
CA TYR A 212 2.53 -5.72 -1.80
C TYR A 212 3.58 -6.79 -1.52
N ILE A 213 3.58 -7.41 -0.34
CA ILE A 213 4.59 -8.39 0.11
C ILE A 213 4.87 -9.52 -0.91
N VAL A 214 3.88 -9.87 -1.75
CA VAL A 214 3.99 -10.94 -2.77
C VAL A 214 3.93 -10.41 -4.21
N HIS A 215 3.95 -9.08 -4.43
CA HIS A 215 3.76 -8.46 -5.75
C HIS A 215 5.10 -8.20 -6.46
N HIS A 216 5.88 -9.25 -6.66
CA HIS A 216 7.18 -9.18 -7.30
C HIS A 216 7.05 -9.05 -8.82
N LEU A 217 7.84 -8.15 -9.43
CA LEU A 217 8.02 -8.03 -10.89
C LEU A 217 9.43 -8.48 -11.32
N THR A 218 10.15 -9.18 -10.45
CA THR A 218 11.49 -9.73 -10.66
C THR A 218 11.58 -11.16 -10.12
N ASP A 219 12.49 -11.94 -10.67
CA ASP A 219 12.79 -13.29 -10.18
C ASP A 219 13.68 -13.27 -8.92
N GLU A 220 14.29 -12.14 -8.62
CA GLU A 220 15.15 -11.92 -7.44
C GLU A 220 14.56 -10.81 -6.55
N PRO A 221 13.41 -11.04 -5.86
CA PRO A 221 12.80 -10.05 -5.00
C PRO A 221 13.63 -9.81 -3.73
N ALA A 222 13.66 -8.56 -3.28
CA ALA A 222 14.15 -8.25 -1.95
C ALA A 222 13.24 -8.93 -0.90
N LYS A 223 13.84 -9.58 0.08
CA LYS A 223 13.14 -10.23 1.20
C LYS A 223 13.68 -9.66 2.50
N PRO A 224 13.18 -8.52 2.95
CA PRO A 224 13.64 -7.90 4.19
C PRO A 224 13.31 -8.81 5.38
N LEU A 225 14.04 -8.59 6.49
CA LEU A 225 13.73 -9.24 7.76
C LEU A 225 12.26 -9.00 8.12
N ASN A 226 11.62 -10.02 8.68
CA ASN A 226 10.25 -9.88 9.15
C ASN A 226 10.20 -8.92 10.36
N LEU A 227 9.48 -7.82 10.21
CA LEU A 227 9.45 -6.74 11.20
C LEU A 227 8.86 -7.21 12.55
N LEU A 228 7.84 -8.07 12.54
CA LEU A 228 7.26 -8.62 13.77
C LEU A 228 8.29 -9.49 14.53
N ARG A 229 9.05 -10.32 13.80
CA ARG A 229 10.11 -11.14 14.37
C ARG A 229 11.25 -10.28 14.92
N ALA A 230 11.66 -9.27 14.18
CA ALA A 230 12.72 -8.35 14.59
C ALA A 230 12.32 -7.60 15.87
N CYS A 231 11.09 -7.09 15.96
CA CYS A 231 10.59 -6.42 17.15
C CYS A 231 10.51 -7.36 18.36
N ALA A 232 10.03 -8.61 18.18
CA ALA A 232 10.02 -9.60 19.25
C ALA A 232 11.44 -9.91 19.75
N ALA A 233 12.41 -10.10 18.86
CA ALA A 233 13.80 -10.34 19.19
C ALA A 233 14.46 -9.14 19.91
N ALA A 234 14.02 -7.92 19.63
CA ALA A 234 14.47 -6.70 20.30
C ALA A 234 13.77 -6.43 21.66
N GLY A 235 12.87 -7.32 22.12
CA GLY A 235 12.15 -7.15 23.38
C GLY A 235 10.88 -6.28 23.26
N ASN A 236 10.44 -5.97 22.03
CA ASN A 236 9.27 -5.15 21.73
C ASN A 236 8.19 -5.93 20.95
N PRO A 237 7.69 -7.10 21.46
CA PRO A 237 6.82 -7.98 20.69
C PRO A 237 5.48 -7.34 20.29
N ASP A 238 4.99 -6.39 21.07
CA ASP A 238 3.68 -5.76 20.87
C ASP A 238 3.73 -4.49 19.99
N ARG A 239 4.92 -4.11 19.53
CA ARG A 239 5.16 -2.83 18.80
C ARG A 239 4.51 -2.78 17.42
N VAL A 240 4.31 -3.91 16.74
CA VAL A 240 3.95 -3.96 15.32
C VAL A 240 2.57 -4.52 15.10
N TYR A 241 1.81 -3.84 14.24
CA TYR A 241 0.67 -4.37 13.52
C TYR A 241 1.02 -4.39 12.03
N LEU A 242 1.14 -5.59 11.47
CA LEU A 242 1.42 -5.84 10.06
C LEU A 242 0.10 -6.14 9.35
N PHE A 243 -0.19 -5.42 8.26
CA PHE A 243 -1.42 -5.59 7.50
C PHE A 243 -1.13 -6.16 6.11
N GLY A 244 -2.04 -6.98 5.62
CA GLY A 244 -1.99 -7.55 4.27
C GLY A 244 -3.37 -7.71 3.69
N SER A 245 -3.46 -7.98 2.39
CA SER A 245 -4.75 -8.14 1.72
C SER A 245 -4.62 -8.99 0.47
N THR A 246 -5.68 -9.74 0.15
CA THR A 246 -5.81 -10.43 -1.13
C THR A 246 -6.50 -9.59 -2.21
N SER A 247 -6.82 -8.32 -1.94
CA SER A 247 -7.56 -7.46 -2.87
C SER A 247 -6.89 -7.26 -4.24
N LYS A 248 -5.58 -7.49 -4.32
CA LYS A 248 -4.80 -7.43 -5.56
C LYS A 248 -4.22 -8.81 -5.97
N ILE A 249 -4.59 -9.87 -5.25
CA ILE A 249 -4.21 -11.27 -5.55
C ILE A 249 -5.39 -12.00 -6.20
N THR A 250 -6.60 -11.74 -5.68
CA THR A 250 -7.85 -12.35 -6.13
C THR A 250 -8.83 -11.27 -6.59
N PHE A 251 -9.90 -11.02 -5.83
CA PHE A 251 -10.90 -10.00 -6.16
C PHE A 251 -10.84 -8.81 -5.21
N SER A 252 -10.72 -7.60 -5.75
CA SER A 252 -10.75 -6.37 -4.94
C SER A 252 -12.08 -6.19 -4.20
N GLY A 253 -13.20 -6.63 -4.82
CA GLY A 253 -14.54 -6.53 -4.25
C GLY A 253 -14.86 -7.60 -3.20
N ALA A 254 -14.08 -8.69 -3.15
CA ALA A 254 -14.29 -9.84 -2.27
C ALA A 254 -12.98 -10.36 -1.67
N GLY A 255 -11.99 -9.49 -1.48
CA GLY A 255 -10.70 -9.86 -0.86
C GLY A 255 -10.81 -10.06 0.64
N ILE A 256 -9.77 -10.65 1.22
CA ILE A 256 -9.59 -10.79 2.66
C ILE A 256 -8.54 -9.79 3.13
N GLY A 257 -8.88 -8.98 4.12
CA GLY A 257 -7.92 -8.20 4.89
C GLY A 257 -7.35 -9.02 6.02
N VAL A 258 -6.05 -8.92 6.23
CA VAL A 258 -5.31 -9.68 7.23
C VAL A 258 -4.53 -8.73 8.12
N MET A 259 -4.43 -9.08 9.40
CA MET A 259 -3.56 -8.39 10.35
C MET A 259 -2.72 -9.43 11.08
N ALA A 260 -1.42 -9.17 11.22
CA ALA A 260 -0.54 -9.97 12.06
C ALA A 260 0.13 -9.09 13.13
N THR A 261 0.19 -9.60 14.36
CA THR A 261 0.79 -8.93 15.51
C THR A 261 1.14 -9.98 16.58
N SER A 262 1.62 -9.57 17.75
CA SER A 262 1.87 -10.52 18.85
C SER A 262 0.59 -11.29 19.24
N VAL A 263 0.77 -12.49 19.78
CA VAL A 263 -0.36 -13.30 20.27
C VAL A 263 -1.20 -12.55 21.30
N ASP A 264 -0.56 -11.77 22.14
CA ASP A 264 -1.22 -10.95 23.16
C ASP A 264 -2.06 -9.82 22.53
N ASN A 265 -1.52 -9.15 21.50
CA ASN A 265 -2.27 -8.16 20.74
C ASN A 265 -3.43 -8.79 19.96
N VAL A 266 -3.25 -10.01 19.40
CA VAL A 266 -4.34 -10.76 18.76
C VAL A 266 -5.46 -11.03 19.77
N ALA A 267 -5.12 -11.47 21.00
CA ALA A 267 -6.10 -11.72 22.04
C ALA A 267 -6.84 -10.44 22.46
N ALA A 268 -6.11 -9.34 22.66
CA ALA A 268 -6.69 -8.04 23.00
C ALA A 268 -7.60 -7.50 21.88
N MET A 269 -7.13 -7.54 20.64
CA MET A 269 -7.88 -7.04 19.48
C MET A 269 -9.11 -7.92 19.21
N SER A 270 -9.02 -9.25 19.39
CA SER A 270 -10.15 -10.15 19.21
C SER A 270 -11.30 -9.84 20.18
N LYS A 271 -11.00 -9.42 21.43
CA LYS A 271 -12.03 -8.97 22.38
C LYS A 271 -12.76 -7.72 21.87
N LEU A 272 -12.02 -6.76 21.32
CA LEU A 272 -12.58 -5.52 20.76
C LEU A 272 -13.40 -5.79 19.50
N LEU A 273 -12.87 -6.60 18.58
CA LEU A 273 -13.58 -7.01 17.37
C LEU A 273 -14.85 -7.79 17.68
N GLY A 274 -14.82 -8.63 18.73
CA GLY A 274 -15.98 -9.40 19.21
C GLY A 274 -17.15 -8.54 19.68
N THR A 275 -16.95 -7.24 19.93
CA THR A 275 -18.05 -6.31 20.20
C THR A 275 -18.71 -5.79 18.91
N GLN A 276 -18.07 -5.95 17.76
CA GLN A 276 -18.56 -5.47 16.47
C GLN A 276 -19.25 -6.57 15.65
N PHE A 277 -18.78 -7.82 15.76
CA PHE A 277 -19.31 -8.96 15.01
C PHE A 277 -18.97 -10.29 15.73
N ILE A 278 -19.73 -11.36 15.44
CA ILE A 278 -19.52 -12.69 16.03
C ILE A 278 -18.38 -13.42 15.31
N GLY A 279 -18.20 -13.18 14.03
CA GLY A 279 -17.13 -13.73 13.23
C GLY A 279 -17.12 -13.15 11.82
N PRO A 280 -15.99 -13.26 11.09
CA PRO A 280 -15.87 -12.78 9.72
C PRO A 280 -16.66 -13.67 8.75
N ASN A 281 -16.70 -13.25 7.47
CA ASN A 281 -17.31 -14.02 6.39
C ASN A 281 -16.52 -15.31 6.10
N LYS A 282 -16.99 -16.41 6.70
CA LYS A 282 -16.33 -17.72 6.60
C LYS A 282 -16.38 -18.32 5.21
N ILE A 283 -17.46 -18.06 4.45
CA ILE A 283 -17.59 -18.54 3.07
C ILE A 283 -16.49 -17.89 2.21
N GLU A 284 -16.27 -16.59 2.38
CA GLU A 284 -15.22 -15.89 1.62
C GLU A 284 -13.82 -16.35 2.04
N GLN A 285 -13.57 -16.54 3.33
CA GLN A 285 -12.29 -17.09 3.80
C GLN A 285 -12.04 -18.50 3.29
N TYR A 286 -13.05 -19.37 3.34
CA TYR A 286 -12.92 -20.74 2.87
C TYR A 286 -12.76 -20.84 1.36
N ARG A 287 -13.40 -19.94 0.61
CA ARG A 287 -13.20 -19.78 -0.83
C ARG A 287 -11.74 -19.47 -1.16
N HIS A 288 -11.11 -18.54 -0.44
CA HIS A 288 -9.70 -18.23 -0.61
C HIS A 288 -8.79 -19.40 -0.24
N VAL A 289 -9.05 -20.08 0.88
CA VAL A 289 -8.30 -21.27 1.29
C VAL A 289 -8.35 -22.36 0.22
N LYS A 290 -9.54 -22.70 -0.29
CA LYS A 290 -9.70 -23.70 -1.35
C LYS A 290 -8.98 -23.28 -2.63
N PHE A 291 -9.17 -22.04 -3.05
CA PHE A 291 -8.61 -21.54 -4.30
C PHE A 291 -7.08 -21.47 -4.25
N LEU A 292 -6.54 -20.71 -3.28
CA LEU A 292 -5.10 -20.52 -3.18
C LEU A 292 -4.35 -21.80 -2.78
N GLY A 293 -4.98 -22.65 -1.97
CA GLY A 293 -4.42 -23.96 -1.63
C GLY A 293 -4.41 -24.96 -2.79
N SER A 294 -5.30 -24.83 -3.76
CA SER A 294 -5.37 -25.69 -4.96
C SER A 294 -4.71 -25.09 -6.19
N TYR A 295 -4.33 -23.79 -6.15
CA TYR A 295 -3.65 -23.15 -7.29
C TYR A 295 -2.23 -23.73 -7.47
N PRO A 296 -1.78 -24.03 -8.70
CA PRO A 296 -0.43 -24.53 -8.94
C PRO A 296 0.63 -23.57 -8.38
N GLY A 297 1.38 -23.99 -7.37
CA GLY A 297 2.35 -23.15 -6.66
C GLY A 297 1.74 -22.19 -5.64
N GLY A 298 0.45 -22.31 -5.31
CA GLY A 298 -0.21 -21.49 -4.28
C GLY A 298 -0.20 -20.00 -4.61
N ILE A 299 -0.02 -19.18 -3.58
CA ILE A 299 0.07 -17.72 -3.72
C ILE A 299 1.23 -17.31 -4.65
N ASP A 300 2.40 -17.92 -4.50
CA ASP A 300 3.55 -17.61 -5.38
C ASP A 300 3.25 -17.94 -6.85
N GLY A 301 2.50 -19.01 -7.10
CA GLY A 301 2.10 -19.43 -8.43
C GLY A 301 1.22 -18.39 -9.12
N ILE A 302 0.15 -17.98 -8.47
CA ILE A 302 -0.77 -16.95 -9.03
C ILE A 302 -0.06 -15.59 -9.19
N MET A 303 0.83 -15.24 -8.25
CA MET A 303 1.56 -13.97 -8.34
C MET A 303 2.57 -13.93 -9.49
N LYS A 304 3.15 -15.07 -9.88
CA LYS A 304 3.95 -15.16 -11.11
C LYS A 304 3.12 -14.90 -12.37
N GLU A 305 1.85 -15.33 -12.41
CA GLU A 305 0.96 -15.00 -13.53
C GLU A 305 0.59 -13.52 -13.52
N HIS A 306 0.30 -12.92 -12.36
CA HIS A 306 0.13 -11.46 -12.23
C HIS A 306 1.35 -10.68 -12.73
N ALA A 307 2.56 -11.13 -12.40
CA ALA A 307 3.79 -10.48 -12.84
C ALA A 307 3.91 -10.43 -14.38
N LYS A 308 3.48 -11.49 -15.09
CA LYS A 308 3.46 -11.51 -16.57
C LYS A 308 2.51 -10.46 -17.16
N ILE A 309 1.44 -10.12 -16.44
CA ILE A 309 0.47 -9.08 -16.86
C ILE A 309 0.99 -7.69 -16.52
N LEU A 310 1.57 -7.52 -15.34
CA LEU A 310 1.95 -6.21 -14.81
C LEU A 310 3.31 -5.71 -15.34
N LYS A 311 4.31 -6.60 -15.39
CA LYS A 311 5.68 -6.20 -15.76
C LYS A 311 5.78 -5.46 -17.09
N PRO A 312 5.13 -5.91 -18.20
CA PRO A 312 5.20 -5.19 -19.47
C PRO A 312 4.65 -3.75 -19.40
N LYS A 313 3.69 -3.49 -18.48
CA LYS A 313 3.13 -2.15 -18.27
C LYS A 313 4.11 -1.24 -17.55
N PHE A 314 4.81 -1.76 -16.54
CA PHE A 314 5.87 -1.04 -15.83
C PHE A 314 7.07 -0.76 -16.73
N ASP A 315 7.52 -1.76 -17.48
CA ASP A 315 8.61 -1.62 -18.46
C ASP A 315 8.26 -0.52 -19.50
N MET A 316 7.00 -0.46 -19.94
CA MET A 316 6.52 0.56 -20.89
C MET A 316 6.59 1.97 -20.31
N VAL A 317 6.18 2.18 -19.05
CA VAL A 317 6.30 3.49 -18.37
C VAL A 317 7.76 3.94 -18.36
N VAL A 318 8.65 3.05 -17.87
CA VAL A 318 10.08 3.38 -17.77
C VAL A 318 10.70 3.64 -19.13
N ALA A 319 10.34 2.86 -20.16
CA ALA A 319 10.84 3.03 -21.53
C ALA A 319 10.44 4.40 -22.09
N VAL A 320 9.15 4.79 -22.00
CA VAL A 320 8.67 6.08 -22.54
C VAL A 320 9.28 7.26 -21.78
N LEU A 321 9.34 7.19 -20.45
CA LEU A 321 9.98 8.25 -19.65
C LEU A 321 11.45 8.39 -19.99
N THR A 322 12.17 7.28 -20.16
CA THR A 322 13.59 7.29 -20.55
C THR A 322 13.80 7.88 -21.94
N GLU A 323 12.96 7.51 -22.90
CA GLU A 323 13.03 8.04 -24.26
C GLU A 323 12.72 9.55 -24.31
N GLN A 324 11.66 9.98 -23.60
CA GLN A 324 11.13 11.33 -23.72
C GLN A 324 11.77 12.35 -22.77
N LEU A 325 12.18 11.92 -21.57
CA LEU A 325 12.68 12.80 -20.51
C LEU A 325 14.12 12.45 -20.07
N GLY A 326 14.67 11.30 -20.49
CA GLY A 326 16.02 10.90 -20.14
C GLY A 326 17.06 11.93 -20.56
N GLY A 327 17.96 12.31 -19.65
CA GLY A 327 19.03 13.29 -19.87
C GLY A 327 18.57 14.74 -20.00
N THR A 328 17.26 15.03 -19.89
CA THR A 328 16.75 16.42 -19.95
C THR A 328 16.89 17.16 -18.62
N GLY A 329 17.00 16.47 -17.49
CA GLY A 329 17.00 17.05 -16.16
C GLY A 329 15.64 17.61 -15.70
N LEU A 330 14.53 17.33 -16.44
CA LEU A 330 13.20 17.86 -16.11
C LEU A 330 12.46 17.04 -15.06
N ALA A 331 12.76 15.75 -14.94
CA ALA A 331 12.16 14.85 -13.98
C ALA A 331 13.05 13.66 -13.66
N THR A 332 12.78 13.01 -12.53
CA THR A 332 13.29 11.70 -12.15
C THR A 332 12.13 10.75 -11.89
N TRP A 333 12.36 9.45 -11.97
CA TRP A 333 11.34 8.43 -11.69
C TRP A 333 11.94 7.17 -11.13
N THR A 334 11.12 6.41 -10.40
CA THR A 334 11.52 5.13 -9.86
C THR A 334 11.37 4.01 -10.91
N ASN A 335 12.15 2.93 -10.74
CA ASN A 335 12.03 1.70 -11.50
C ASN A 335 11.84 0.53 -10.52
N PRO A 336 10.64 0.34 -9.98
CA PRO A 336 10.37 -0.60 -8.91
C PRO A 336 10.46 -2.05 -9.39
N LYS A 337 10.91 -2.92 -8.49
CA LYS A 337 10.96 -4.37 -8.71
C LYS A 337 9.66 -5.09 -8.31
N GLY A 338 8.61 -4.34 -8.01
CA GLY A 338 7.31 -4.86 -7.60
C GLY A 338 6.30 -3.77 -7.26
N GLY A 339 5.17 -4.17 -6.74
CA GLY A 339 4.09 -3.26 -6.36
C GLY A 339 3.22 -2.81 -7.54
N TYR A 340 2.58 -1.66 -7.40
CA TYR A 340 1.52 -1.18 -8.30
C TYR A 340 1.74 0.24 -8.83
N PHE A 341 2.84 0.90 -8.44
CA PHE A 341 3.06 2.31 -8.71
C PHE A 341 4.50 2.61 -9.14
N ILE A 342 4.63 3.72 -9.87
CA ILE A 342 5.90 4.37 -10.16
C ILE A 342 5.77 5.82 -9.66
N SER A 343 6.79 6.31 -8.96
CA SER A 343 6.89 7.70 -8.55
C SER A 343 7.65 8.50 -9.59
N LEU A 344 7.12 9.65 -9.97
CA LEU A 344 7.80 10.63 -10.82
C LEU A 344 7.88 11.94 -10.05
N ASP A 345 9.07 12.53 -10.00
CA ASP A 345 9.31 13.83 -9.38
C ASP A 345 9.80 14.82 -10.45
N THR A 346 9.09 15.94 -10.59
CA THR A 346 9.50 17.03 -11.49
C THR A 346 10.64 17.82 -10.85
N ALA A 347 11.61 18.27 -11.64
CA ALA A 347 12.72 19.07 -11.14
C ALA A 347 12.29 20.48 -10.70
N LYS A 348 11.13 20.92 -11.16
CA LYS A 348 10.51 22.21 -10.83
C LYS A 348 9.20 21.99 -10.09
N PRO A 349 8.71 22.99 -9.34
CA PRO A 349 7.46 22.87 -8.56
C PRO A 349 6.23 22.99 -9.47
N VAL A 350 6.01 22.02 -10.36
CA VAL A 350 4.98 22.06 -11.42
C VAL A 350 4.09 20.81 -11.47
N ALA A 351 4.11 19.95 -10.44
CA ALA A 351 3.33 18.71 -10.47
C ALA A 351 1.82 18.94 -10.63
N ASP A 352 1.26 19.96 -10.01
CA ASP A 352 -0.14 20.36 -10.15
C ASP A 352 -0.46 20.77 -11.59
N ARG A 353 0.43 21.55 -12.22
CA ARG A 353 0.28 21.96 -13.61
C ARG A 353 0.38 20.78 -14.57
N VAL A 354 1.31 19.85 -14.35
CA VAL A 354 1.41 18.61 -15.14
C VAL A 354 0.11 17.79 -15.05
N VAL A 355 -0.44 17.62 -13.85
CA VAL A 355 -1.69 16.88 -13.64
C VAL A 355 -2.87 17.57 -14.30
N GLU A 356 -2.94 18.91 -14.26
CA GLU A 356 -3.96 19.72 -14.95
C GLU A 356 -3.87 19.55 -16.46
N LEU A 357 -2.68 19.71 -17.05
CA LEU A 357 -2.44 19.52 -18.47
C LEU A 357 -2.77 18.10 -18.93
N ALA A 358 -2.32 17.07 -18.18
CA ALA A 358 -2.62 15.68 -18.50
C ALA A 358 -4.15 15.44 -18.52
N LYS A 359 -4.87 15.97 -17.54
CA LYS A 359 -6.34 15.91 -17.48
C LYS A 359 -6.98 16.61 -18.68
N GLY A 360 -6.49 17.79 -19.06
CA GLY A 360 -6.93 18.54 -20.24
C GLY A 360 -6.73 17.79 -21.55
N ALA A 361 -5.67 16.97 -21.63
CA ALA A 361 -5.36 16.10 -22.77
C ALA A 361 -6.03 14.69 -22.66
N GLY A 362 -6.91 14.47 -21.69
CA GLY A 362 -7.67 13.22 -21.55
C GLY A 362 -6.93 12.11 -20.81
N VAL A 363 -5.89 12.42 -20.04
CA VAL A 363 -5.19 11.46 -19.17
C VAL A 363 -5.47 11.77 -17.69
N ALA A 364 -6.21 10.90 -17.01
CA ALA A 364 -6.50 11.04 -15.58
C ALA A 364 -5.33 10.51 -14.75
N LEU A 365 -4.73 11.38 -13.93
CA LEU A 365 -3.70 11.07 -12.94
C LEU A 365 -4.25 11.23 -11.51
N THR A 366 -3.55 10.68 -10.53
CA THR A 366 -3.79 11.01 -9.12
C THR A 366 -3.61 12.51 -8.92
N PRO A 367 -4.51 13.20 -8.19
CA PRO A 367 -4.34 14.62 -7.91
C PRO A 367 -2.97 14.94 -7.30
N ALA A 368 -2.34 16.03 -7.72
CA ALA A 368 -1.10 16.49 -7.14
C ALA A 368 -1.25 16.71 -5.62
N GLY A 369 -0.21 16.44 -4.87
CA GLY A 369 -0.21 16.52 -3.41
C GLY A 369 -0.87 15.33 -2.69
N ALA A 370 -1.60 14.44 -3.38
CA ALA A 370 -2.29 13.31 -2.74
C ALA A 370 -1.33 12.34 -2.01
N THR A 371 -0.07 12.30 -2.40
CA THR A 371 0.98 11.48 -1.78
C THR A 371 1.61 12.11 -0.53
N TYR A 372 1.05 13.21 -0.05
CA TYR A 372 1.48 13.94 1.15
C TYR A 372 0.31 14.19 2.11
N PRO A 373 0.58 14.32 3.43
CA PRO A 373 -0.43 14.70 4.42
C PRO A 373 -1.15 15.99 4.02
N TYR A 374 -2.44 16.04 4.32
CA TYR A 374 -3.30 17.20 4.04
C TYR A 374 -3.31 17.61 2.56
N LYS A 375 -2.88 16.71 1.66
CA LYS A 375 -2.75 16.92 0.20
C LYS A 375 -1.83 18.09 -0.16
N LYS A 376 -0.78 18.29 0.61
CA LYS A 376 0.19 19.37 0.43
C LYS A 376 1.59 18.79 0.22
N ASP A 377 2.01 18.68 -1.03
CA ASP A 377 3.40 18.44 -1.37
C ASP A 377 4.15 19.79 -1.26
N PRO A 378 5.10 19.95 -0.31
CA PRO A 378 5.81 21.21 -0.12
C PRO A 378 6.64 21.62 -1.33
N ASN A 379 7.05 20.67 -2.16
CA ASN A 379 7.85 20.89 -3.35
C ASN A 379 7.02 20.97 -4.64
N ASN A 380 5.71 20.64 -4.58
CA ASN A 380 4.85 20.53 -5.76
C ASN A 380 5.51 19.76 -6.93
N ALA A 381 6.12 18.62 -6.61
CA ALA A 381 6.98 17.86 -7.52
C ALA A 381 6.51 16.43 -7.77
N ASN A 382 5.85 15.78 -6.80
CA ASN A 382 5.55 14.37 -6.85
C ASN A 382 4.28 14.03 -7.63
N ILE A 383 4.40 13.06 -8.54
CA ILE A 383 3.31 12.51 -9.35
C ILE A 383 3.32 10.99 -9.23
N ARG A 384 2.22 10.41 -8.75
CA ARG A 384 2.03 8.96 -8.69
C ARG A 384 1.44 8.43 -10.00
N LEU A 385 2.14 7.48 -10.63
CA LEU A 385 1.73 6.80 -11.85
C LEU A 385 1.23 5.39 -11.52
N SER A 386 0.04 5.02 -12.04
CA SER A 386 -0.61 3.73 -11.80
C SER A 386 -0.85 2.96 -13.11
N PRO A 387 0.15 2.23 -13.64
CA PRO A 387 0.02 1.54 -14.93
C PRO A 387 -0.75 0.21 -14.86
N SER A 388 -1.17 -0.23 -13.67
CA SER A 388 -1.63 -1.59 -13.43
C SER A 388 -2.92 -1.98 -14.20
N ARG A 389 -3.87 -1.06 -14.35
CA ARG A 389 -5.18 -1.34 -14.95
C ARG A 389 -5.21 -1.29 -16.48
N PRO A 390 -4.72 -0.21 -17.16
CA PRO A 390 -4.87 -0.10 -18.61
C PRO A 390 -4.00 -1.14 -19.36
N PRO A 391 -4.36 -1.48 -20.60
CA PRO A 391 -3.49 -2.29 -21.47
C PRO A 391 -2.21 -1.54 -21.83
N VAL A 392 -1.15 -2.28 -22.22
CA VAL A 392 0.19 -1.70 -22.50
C VAL A 392 0.15 -0.57 -23.54
N ALA A 393 -0.71 -0.68 -24.57
CA ALA A 393 -0.84 0.36 -25.59
C ALA A 393 -1.38 1.68 -25.03
N GLU A 394 -2.36 1.60 -24.12
CA GLU A 394 -2.89 2.79 -23.44
C GLU A 394 -1.88 3.37 -22.43
N VAL A 395 -1.11 2.50 -21.75
CA VAL A 395 0.00 2.94 -20.88
C VAL A 395 1.02 3.75 -21.69
N LYS A 396 1.42 3.26 -22.88
CA LYS A 396 2.35 3.97 -23.75
C LYS A 396 1.82 5.35 -24.09
N GLN A 397 0.60 5.42 -24.62
CA GLN A 397 -0.02 6.68 -25.04
C GLN A 397 -0.19 7.66 -23.86
N ALA A 398 -0.61 7.17 -22.69
CA ALA A 398 -0.74 7.99 -21.49
C ALA A 398 0.62 8.57 -21.06
N MET A 399 1.69 7.79 -21.14
CA MET A 399 3.02 8.23 -20.73
C MET A 399 3.65 9.20 -21.71
N GLU A 400 3.38 9.07 -23.02
CA GLU A 400 3.78 10.05 -24.02
C GLU A 400 3.13 11.42 -23.72
N VAL A 401 1.84 11.43 -23.37
CA VAL A 401 1.14 12.66 -22.94
C VAL A 401 1.73 13.23 -21.65
N VAL A 402 1.96 12.39 -20.63
CA VAL A 402 2.56 12.84 -19.36
C VAL A 402 3.93 13.47 -19.58
N ALA A 403 4.77 12.84 -20.40
CA ALA A 403 6.10 13.39 -20.73
C ALA A 403 6.02 14.75 -21.45
N LEU A 404 5.08 14.91 -22.38
CA LEU A 404 4.81 16.20 -23.02
C LEU A 404 4.35 17.24 -21.98
N CYS A 405 3.45 16.88 -21.06
CA CYS A 405 2.97 17.77 -20.02
C CYS A 405 4.09 18.21 -19.06
N VAL A 406 5.03 17.32 -18.71
CA VAL A 406 6.22 17.67 -17.92
C VAL A 406 7.09 18.68 -18.65
N LYS A 407 7.36 18.48 -19.95
CA LYS A 407 8.13 19.43 -20.78
C LYS A 407 7.43 20.79 -20.84
N LEU A 408 6.12 20.79 -21.13
CA LEU A 408 5.33 22.01 -21.26
C LEU A 408 5.24 22.80 -19.95
N ALA A 409 4.85 22.13 -18.85
CA ALA A 409 4.76 22.79 -17.54
C ALA A 409 6.11 23.36 -17.09
N SER A 410 7.21 22.64 -17.35
CA SER A 410 8.56 23.12 -17.04
C SER A 410 8.95 24.35 -17.90
N ALA A 411 8.57 24.38 -19.17
CA ALA A 411 8.82 25.52 -20.06
C ALA A 411 7.94 26.74 -19.71
N GLU A 412 6.69 26.52 -19.31
CA GLU A 412 5.79 27.57 -18.79
C GLU A 412 6.34 28.20 -17.49
N TYR A 413 6.97 27.39 -16.63
CA TYR A 413 7.57 27.87 -15.38
C TYR A 413 8.80 28.76 -15.61
N ASP A 414 9.55 28.55 -16.71
CA ASP A 414 10.74 29.31 -17.05
C ASP A 414 10.44 30.60 -17.84
N ALA A 415 9.24 30.75 -18.38
CA ALA A 415 8.84 31.88 -19.26
C ALA A 415 8.31 33.07 -18.44
#